data_a994a6c4cc1c6dbf1af4bb452f97211d
#
_entry.id   a994a6c4cc1c6dbf1af4bb452f97211d
#
_cell.length_a   1.000
_cell.length_b   1.000
_cell.length_c   1.000
_cell.angle_alpha   90.00
_cell.angle_beta   90.00
_cell.angle_gamma   90.00
#
_symmetry.space_group_name_H-M   'P 1'
#
loop_
_entity.id
_entity.type
_entity.pdbx_description
1 polymer ?
#
loop_
_entity_poly.entity_id
_entity_poly.type
_entity_poly.pdbx_seq_one_letter_code
_entity_poly.pdbx_strand_id
1 'polypeptide(L)'
;MSRNLQDILREMVDGILVINLDSSIARYEAFRRAAEGSLPAERVERLSAVAGRELPGYGVHPWFTARTGSRAGTWAGAAGCVLSHRKCIETARERGWKKVLILEDDSVASASGDVVELLSTACSQLQGAYMLYLGHNRPVPYGRRKAACGKAELWQVDGVLATHAYVLPMEAYDILLSLLPTEETVWKWIARHRAIDTFYRECVGGVGILPVYAVYPLLFTQASGVSDIGGCAVSKNSGVCAGPPYPLESFRGCLHRLARPLRLAKYRLNSWRTFIRAELWGFPGPRHHMK
;
A
#
# COMPACT_ATOMS: atom_id res chain seq x y z
N MET A 1 -18.72 22.32 17.32
CA MET A 1 -18.81 20.84 17.32
C MET A 1 -17.52 20.29 16.73
N SER A 2 -16.82 19.42 17.42
CA SER A 2 -15.65 18.76 16.85
C SER A 2 -16.13 17.82 15.71
N ARG A 3 -15.55 17.95 14.53
CA ARG A 3 -15.82 17.05 13.39
C ARG A 3 -15.38 15.64 13.76
N ASN A 4 -16.18 14.65 13.40
CA ASN A 4 -15.80 13.26 13.56
C ASN A 4 -15.12 12.71 12.28
N LEU A 5 -14.52 11.52 12.36
CA LEU A 5 -13.82 10.91 11.23
C LEU A 5 -14.75 10.66 10.04
N GLN A 6 -15.99 10.23 10.27
CA GLN A 6 -16.95 9.97 9.19
C GLN A 6 -17.24 11.24 8.38
N ASP A 7 -17.43 12.39 9.05
CA ASP A 7 -17.72 13.66 8.39
C ASP A 7 -16.55 14.07 7.50
N ILE A 8 -15.30 13.95 8.01
CA ILE A 8 -14.11 14.27 7.24
C ILE A 8 -13.95 13.34 6.05
N LEU A 9 -14.20 12.04 6.21
CA LEU A 9 -14.10 11.10 5.08
C LEU A 9 -15.20 11.35 4.03
N ARG A 10 -16.42 11.76 4.42
CA ARG A 10 -17.46 12.19 3.46
C ARG A 10 -17.04 13.38 2.62
N GLU A 11 -16.33 14.34 3.22
CA GLU A 11 -15.83 15.51 2.51
C GLU A 11 -14.58 15.18 1.66
N MET A 12 -13.76 14.23 2.13
CA MET A 12 -12.44 13.97 1.59
C MET A 12 -12.44 13.03 0.38
N VAL A 13 -13.32 12.03 0.34
CA VAL A 13 -13.33 10.99 -0.70
C VAL A 13 -14.72 10.72 -1.24
N ASP A 14 -14.83 10.40 -2.53
CA ASP A 14 -16.10 10.04 -3.18
C ASP A 14 -16.52 8.60 -2.87
N GLY A 15 -15.55 7.72 -2.61
CA GLY A 15 -15.79 6.33 -2.24
C GLY A 15 -14.64 5.72 -1.44
N ILE A 16 -14.97 4.63 -0.75
CA ILE A 16 -14.04 3.81 0.04
C ILE A 16 -14.15 2.38 -0.48
N LEU A 17 -13.08 1.88 -1.11
CA LEU A 17 -13.01 0.52 -1.62
C LEU A 17 -12.24 -0.36 -0.65
N VAL A 18 -12.88 -1.45 -0.21
CA VAL A 18 -12.29 -2.43 0.70
C VAL A 18 -11.96 -3.71 -0.07
N ILE A 19 -10.68 -3.98 -0.22
CA ILE A 19 -10.18 -5.17 -0.92
C ILE A 19 -10.39 -6.39 -0.02
N ASN A 20 -11.15 -7.39 -0.50
CA ASN A 20 -11.39 -8.63 0.22
C ASN A 20 -11.58 -9.80 -0.75
N LEU A 21 -10.94 -10.94 -0.50
CA LEU A 21 -11.13 -12.18 -1.27
C LEU A 21 -12.53 -12.75 -1.04
N ASP A 22 -13.16 -13.26 -2.10
CA ASP A 22 -14.49 -13.88 -2.01
C ASP A 22 -14.49 -15.13 -1.10
N SER A 23 -13.35 -15.81 -1.02
CA SER A 23 -13.15 -16.92 -0.07
C SER A 23 -13.00 -16.48 1.40
N SER A 24 -12.84 -15.19 1.67
CA SER A 24 -12.57 -14.63 3.01
C SER A 24 -13.65 -13.67 3.49
N ILE A 25 -14.92 -13.93 3.16
CA ILE A 25 -16.04 -13.04 3.49
C ILE A 25 -16.17 -12.77 5.00
N ALA A 26 -15.81 -13.74 5.84
CA ALA A 26 -15.82 -13.58 7.29
C ALA A 26 -14.86 -12.47 7.78
N ARG A 27 -13.75 -12.22 7.06
CA ARG A 27 -12.84 -11.10 7.34
C ARG A 27 -13.48 -9.77 6.99
N TYR A 28 -14.20 -9.70 5.87
CA TYR A 28 -14.95 -8.51 5.51
C TYR A 28 -16.03 -8.16 6.53
N GLU A 29 -16.77 -9.17 7.02
CA GLU A 29 -17.75 -8.96 8.08
C GLU A 29 -17.11 -8.51 9.41
N ALA A 30 -15.93 -9.03 9.74
CA ALA A 30 -15.16 -8.54 10.88
C ALA A 30 -14.71 -7.08 10.69
N PHE A 31 -14.20 -6.74 9.49
CA PHE A 31 -13.88 -5.37 9.12
C PHE A 31 -15.09 -4.44 9.25
N ARG A 32 -16.24 -4.81 8.71
CA ARG A 32 -17.47 -4.00 8.81
C ARG A 32 -17.82 -3.67 10.25
N ARG A 33 -17.81 -4.69 11.13
CA ARG A 33 -18.07 -4.48 12.56
C ARG A 33 -17.06 -3.56 13.23
N ALA A 34 -15.77 -3.71 12.90
CA ALA A 34 -14.71 -2.85 13.45
C ALA A 34 -14.77 -1.42 12.90
N ALA A 35 -15.28 -1.24 11.70
CA ALA A 35 -15.40 0.06 11.02
C ALA A 35 -16.69 0.81 11.40
N GLU A 36 -17.62 0.15 12.08
CA GLU A 36 -18.89 0.76 12.52
C GLU A 36 -18.60 2.00 13.37
N GLY A 37 -19.29 3.11 13.08
CA GLY A 37 -19.06 4.40 13.76
C GLY A 37 -17.79 5.15 13.34
N SER A 38 -16.86 4.50 12.60
CA SER A 38 -15.60 5.14 12.15
C SER A 38 -15.62 5.51 10.67
N LEU A 39 -16.25 4.70 9.82
CA LEU A 39 -16.36 4.95 8.39
C LEU A 39 -17.79 5.32 7.99
N PRO A 40 -17.99 6.21 6.98
CA PRO A 40 -19.31 6.49 6.43
C PRO A 40 -19.82 5.27 5.63
N ALA A 41 -20.76 4.51 6.19
CA ALA A 41 -21.22 3.23 5.65
C ALA A 41 -21.70 3.33 4.19
N GLU A 42 -22.33 4.45 3.83
CA GLU A 42 -22.83 4.73 2.49
C GLU A 42 -21.72 4.96 1.43
N ARG A 43 -20.48 5.17 1.87
CA ARG A 43 -19.30 5.32 0.98
C ARG A 43 -18.47 4.05 0.90
N VAL A 44 -18.69 3.08 1.79
CA VAL A 44 -17.91 1.85 1.87
C VAL A 44 -18.46 0.80 0.92
N GLU A 45 -17.61 0.32 0.04
CA GLU A 45 -17.93 -0.74 -0.90
C GLU A 45 -16.87 -1.84 -0.83
N ARG A 46 -17.31 -3.09 -0.77
CA ARG A 46 -16.44 -4.25 -0.90
C ARG A 46 -16.04 -4.43 -2.36
N LEU A 47 -14.73 -4.48 -2.60
CA LEU A 47 -14.18 -4.87 -3.89
C LEU A 47 -13.71 -6.33 -3.82
N SER A 48 -14.30 -7.18 -4.68
CA SER A 48 -13.84 -8.56 -4.84
C SER A 48 -12.40 -8.58 -5.33
N ALA A 49 -11.49 -9.05 -4.48
CA ALA A 49 -10.07 -9.12 -4.74
C ALA A 49 -9.75 -10.19 -5.80
N VAL A 50 -8.66 -9.99 -6.50
CA VAL A 50 -8.15 -10.96 -7.48
C VAL A 50 -7.49 -12.14 -6.75
N ALA A 51 -8.00 -13.34 -6.98
CA ALA A 51 -7.41 -14.57 -6.46
C ALA A 51 -6.18 -14.98 -7.30
N GLY A 52 -4.98 -14.65 -6.83
CA GLY A 52 -3.76 -14.84 -7.60
C GLY A 52 -3.46 -16.29 -8.00
N ARG A 53 -4.08 -17.28 -7.33
CA ARG A 53 -3.98 -18.71 -7.71
C ARG A 53 -4.84 -19.09 -8.91
N GLU A 54 -5.81 -18.24 -9.26
CA GLU A 54 -6.71 -18.44 -10.40
C GLU A 54 -6.20 -17.71 -11.66
N LEU A 55 -5.13 -16.92 -11.53
CA LEU A 55 -4.56 -16.18 -12.64
C LEU A 55 -3.95 -17.11 -13.70
N PRO A 56 -4.11 -16.77 -14.99
CA PRO A 56 -3.42 -17.47 -16.07
C PRO A 56 -1.91 -17.52 -15.83
N GLY A 57 -1.30 -18.70 -16.04
CA GLY A 57 0.13 -18.88 -15.81
C GLY A 57 0.54 -19.17 -14.36
N TYR A 58 -0.40 -19.23 -13.40
CA TYR A 58 -0.09 -19.77 -12.07
C TYR A 58 0.31 -21.23 -12.15
N GLY A 59 1.40 -21.59 -11.50
CA GLY A 59 1.94 -22.96 -11.51
C GLY A 59 2.67 -23.35 -12.81
N VAL A 60 2.77 -22.46 -13.79
CA VAL A 60 3.35 -22.75 -15.12
C VAL A 60 4.74 -22.13 -15.29
N HIS A 61 5.61 -22.83 -16.05
CA HIS A 61 6.90 -22.32 -16.50
C HIS A 61 6.72 -21.02 -17.33
N PRO A 62 7.65 -20.04 -17.30
CA PRO A 62 8.94 -20.06 -16.59
C PRO A 62 8.86 -19.67 -15.11
N TRP A 63 7.75 -19.09 -14.66
CA TRP A 63 7.66 -18.44 -13.35
C TRP A 63 7.60 -19.44 -12.20
N PHE A 64 6.88 -20.55 -12.39
CA PHE A 64 6.70 -21.59 -11.38
C PHE A 64 7.43 -22.88 -11.81
N THR A 65 8.35 -23.32 -10.98
CA THR A 65 9.16 -24.52 -11.17
C THR A 65 9.22 -25.31 -9.87
N ALA A 66 9.80 -26.51 -9.89
CA ALA A 66 10.05 -27.28 -8.67
C ALA A 66 10.80 -26.47 -7.60
N ARG A 67 11.65 -25.52 -8.00
CA ARG A 67 12.36 -24.60 -7.11
C ARG A 67 11.43 -23.68 -6.33
N THR A 68 10.27 -23.31 -6.87
CA THR A 68 9.32 -22.40 -6.20
C THR A 68 8.72 -23.05 -4.95
N GLY A 69 8.43 -24.36 -5.00
CA GLY A 69 7.97 -25.17 -3.87
C GLY A 69 6.80 -24.52 -3.13
N SER A 70 6.82 -24.59 -1.81
CA SER A 70 5.75 -24.09 -0.93
C SER A 70 5.52 -22.56 -1.02
N ARG A 71 6.42 -21.79 -1.65
CA ARG A 71 6.22 -20.34 -1.84
C ARG A 71 5.37 -19.95 -3.05
N ALA A 72 4.88 -20.91 -3.82
CA ALA A 72 4.00 -20.62 -4.96
C ALA A 72 2.79 -19.76 -4.54
N GLY A 73 2.15 -20.09 -3.40
CA GLY A 73 1.04 -19.31 -2.84
C GLY A 73 1.43 -17.87 -2.47
N THR A 74 2.65 -17.64 -1.96
CA THR A 74 3.15 -16.29 -1.64
C THR A 74 3.27 -15.43 -2.91
N TRP A 75 3.78 -15.99 -4.01
CA TRP A 75 3.88 -15.27 -5.28
C TRP A 75 2.51 -15.00 -5.90
N ALA A 76 1.60 -15.98 -5.79
CA ALA A 76 0.21 -15.79 -6.20
C ALA A 76 -0.49 -14.70 -5.38
N GLY A 77 -0.34 -14.71 -4.07
CA GLY A 77 -0.88 -13.67 -3.20
C GLY A 77 -0.37 -12.28 -3.56
N ALA A 78 0.93 -12.15 -3.85
CA ALA A 78 1.50 -10.87 -4.29
C ALA A 78 0.94 -10.41 -5.66
N ALA A 79 0.72 -11.33 -6.59
CA ALA A 79 0.10 -11.04 -7.88
C ALA A 79 -1.37 -10.62 -7.72
N GLY A 80 -2.15 -11.36 -6.94
CA GLY A 80 -3.54 -11.00 -6.63
C GLY A 80 -3.64 -9.64 -5.93
N CYS A 81 -2.74 -9.35 -4.98
CA CYS A 81 -2.69 -8.07 -4.28
C CYS A 81 -2.49 -6.91 -5.27
N VAL A 82 -1.46 -6.94 -6.12
CA VAL A 82 -1.20 -5.83 -7.05
C VAL A 82 -2.36 -5.62 -8.04
N LEU A 83 -2.97 -6.69 -8.54
CA LEU A 83 -4.12 -6.60 -9.45
C LEU A 83 -5.39 -6.11 -8.73
N SER A 84 -5.58 -6.44 -7.47
CA SER A 84 -6.69 -5.93 -6.66
C SER A 84 -6.58 -4.42 -6.44
N HIS A 85 -5.38 -3.91 -6.13
CA HIS A 85 -5.15 -2.48 -6.03
C HIS A 85 -5.32 -1.78 -7.39
N ARG A 86 -4.86 -2.38 -8.49
CA ARG A 86 -5.13 -1.89 -9.84
C ARG A 86 -6.63 -1.79 -10.10
N LYS A 87 -7.39 -2.84 -9.79
CA LYS A 87 -8.86 -2.88 -9.94
C LYS A 87 -9.56 -1.78 -9.14
N CYS A 88 -9.07 -1.45 -7.92
CA CYS A 88 -9.59 -0.30 -7.15
C CYS A 88 -9.42 1.01 -7.93
N ILE A 89 -8.25 1.23 -8.53
CA ILE A 89 -7.98 2.46 -9.29
C ILE A 89 -8.82 2.52 -10.55
N GLU A 90 -8.97 1.40 -11.26
CA GLU A 90 -9.84 1.27 -12.45
C GLU A 90 -11.29 1.59 -12.09
N THR A 91 -11.81 0.98 -11.01
CA THR A 91 -13.17 1.23 -10.51
C THR A 91 -13.38 2.70 -10.16
N ALA A 92 -12.45 3.33 -9.46
CA ALA A 92 -12.56 4.75 -9.10
C ALA A 92 -12.54 5.65 -10.34
N ARG A 93 -11.69 5.33 -11.33
CA ARG A 93 -11.60 6.06 -12.61
C ARG A 93 -12.89 5.93 -13.43
N GLU A 94 -13.41 4.71 -13.58
CA GLU A 94 -14.65 4.43 -14.33
C GLU A 94 -15.87 5.15 -13.74
N ARG A 95 -15.89 5.29 -12.41
CA ARG A 95 -16.95 6.03 -11.71
C ARG A 95 -16.75 7.55 -11.71
N GLY A 96 -15.65 8.04 -12.24
CA GLY A 96 -15.33 9.48 -12.25
C GLY A 96 -15.09 10.05 -10.84
N TRP A 97 -14.69 9.23 -9.88
CA TRP A 97 -14.39 9.67 -8.52
C TRP A 97 -13.17 10.58 -8.50
N LYS A 98 -13.30 11.72 -7.86
CA LYS A 98 -12.19 12.68 -7.70
C LYS A 98 -11.16 12.18 -6.71
N LYS A 99 -11.60 11.46 -5.67
CA LYS A 99 -10.72 10.86 -4.67
C LYS A 99 -11.30 9.54 -4.18
N VAL A 100 -10.44 8.54 -4.03
CA VAL A 100 -10.79 7.22 -3.47
C VAL A 100 -9.90 6.90 -2.27
N LEU A 101 -10.49 6.35 -1.21
CA LEU A 101 -9.78 5.68 -0.13
C LEU A 101 -9.77 4.19 -0.42
N ILE A 102 -8.59 3.59 -0.47
CA ILE A 102 -8.39 2.15 -0.66
C ILE A 102 -7.95 1.55 0.65
N LEU A 103 -8.68 0.53 1.11
CA LEU A 103 -8.44 -0.20 2.34
C LEU A 103 -8.27 -1.70 2.06
N GLU A 104 -7.43 -2.38 2.86
CA GLU A 104 -7.43 -3.84 2.97
C GLU A 104 -8.39 -4.27 4.09
N ASP A 105 -8.92 -5.48 4.04
CA ASP A 105 -9.95 -6.01 4.96
C ASP A 105 -9.46 -6.28 6.40
N ASP A 106 -8.19 -6.00 6.67
CA ASP A 106 -7.59 -6.03 8.01
C ASP A 106 -7.29 -4.64 8.56
N SER A 107 -7.72 -3.58 7.88
CA SER A 107 -7.55 -2.20 8.33
C SER A 107 -8.47 -1.90 9.52
N VAL A 108 -7.91 -1.30 10.57
CA VAL A 108 -8.62 -0.88 11.78
C VAL A 108 -8.40 0.59 12.00
N ALA A 109 -9.49 1.36 12.08
CA ALA A 109 -9.42 2.79 12.35
C ALA A 109 -8.98 3.07 13.79
N SER A 110 -8.04 4.01 13.96
CA SER A 110 -7.54 4.48 15.26
C SER A 110 -7.41 6.01 15.19
N ALA A 111 -8.55 6.70 15.17
CA ALA A 111 -8.57 8.15 15.01
C ALA A 111 -8.33 8.87 16.35
N SER A 112 -7.39 9.82 16.36
CA SER A 112 -7.32 10.88 17.35
C SER A 112 -7.95 12.15 16.79
N GLY A 113 -8.50 13.02 17.66
CA GLY A 113 -9.08 14.31 17.25
C GLY A 113 -8.10 15.17 16.45
N ASP A 114 -6.83 15.18 16.84
CA ASP A 114 -5.77 15.94 16.15
C ASP A 114 -5.55 15.45 14.70
N VAL A 115 -5.62 14.13 14.44
CA VAL A 115 -5.50 13.59 13.08
C VAL A 115 -6.72 13.95 12.23
N VAL A 116 -7.91 13.88 12.81
CA VAL A 116 -9.16 14.28 12.12
C VAL A 116 -9.10 15.75 11.71
N GLU A 117 -8.65 16.62 12.59
CA GLU A 117 -8.49 18.05 12.30
C GLU A 117 -7.38 18.31 11.28
N LEU A 118 -6.25 17.62 11.38
CA LEU A 118 -5.16 17.69 10.40
C LEU A 118 -5.66 17.31 8.99
N LEU A 119 -6.44 16.25 8.87
CA LEU A 119 -6.99 15.82 7.58
C LEU A 119 -7.93 16.89 7.01
N SER A 120 -8.78 17.49 7.82
CA SER A 120 -9.72 18.53 7.37
C SER A 120 -9.02 19.78 6.82
N THR A 121 -7.84 20.11 7.34
CA THR A 121 -7.07 21.29 6.94
C THR A 121 -6.02 20.97 5.88
N ALA A 122 -5.25 19.89 6.07
CA ALA A 122 -4.12 19.55 5.20
C ALA A 122 -4.56 18.93 3.86
N CYS A 123 -5.64 18.12 3.84
CA CYS A 123 -6.10 17.52 2.60
C CYS A 123 -6.63 18.52 1.59
N SER A 124 -7.17 19.65 2.06
CA SER A 124 -7.60 20.75 1.19
C SER A 124 -6.43 21.45 0.49
N GLN A 125 -5.20 21.31 1.01
CA GLN A 125 -3.99 21.94 0.48
C GLN A 125 -3.23 21.01 -0.50
N LEU A 126 -3.51 19.71 -0.49
CA LEU A 126 -2.88 18.78 -1.41
C LEU A 126 -3.55 18.87 -2.77
N GLN A 127 -2.78 19.22 -3.79
CA GLN A 127 -3.24 19.39 -5.16
C GLN A 127 -2.47 18.50 -6.13
N GLY A 128 -3.10 18.22 -7.28
CA GLY A 128 -2.52 17.40 -8.34
C GLY A 128 -2.40 15.92 -7.94
N ALA A 129 -1.53 15.20 -8.64
CA ALA A 129 -1.31 13.77 -8.42
C ALA A 129 -0.44 13.52 -7.19
N TYR A 130 -0.91 12.70 -6.26
CA TYR A 130 -0.18 12.28 -5.05
C TYR A 130 -0.68 10.93 -4.51
N MET A 131 0.04 10.38 -3.54
CA MET A 131 -0.43 9.29 -2.67
C MET A 131 -0.44 9.78 -1.23
N LEU A 132 -1.56 9.62 -0.52
CA LEU A 132 -1.67 9.97 0.91
C LEU A 132 -1.92 8.71 1.73
N TYR A 133 -0.92 8.27 2.49
CA TYR A 133 -1.03 7.13 3.38
C TYR A 133 -1.64 7.53 4.71
N LEU A 134 -2.73 6.85 5.06
CA LEU A 134 -3.40 6.95 6.34
C LEU A 134 -3.02 5.79 7.28
N GLY A 135 -2.39 4.76 6.73
CA GLY A 135 -1.85 3.61 7.46
C GLY A 135 -0.67 2.97 6.74
N HIS A 136 0.35 2.55 7.49
CA HIS A 136 1.51 1.82 6.99
C HIS A 136 2.23 1.06 8.12
N ASN A 137 3.12 0.09 7.80
CA ASN A 137 3.65 -0.84 8.80
C ASN A 137 5.08 -0.58 9.26
N ARG A 138 5.85 0.24 8.55
CA ARG A 138 7.26 0.44 8.88
C ARG A 138 7.63 1.90 8.96
N PRO A 139 8.54 2.25 9.89
CA PRO A 139 9.02 3.62 10.00
C PRO A 139 9.61 4.09 8.68
N VAL A 140 9.26 5.31 8.31
CA VAL A 140 9.95 6.04 7.26
C VAL A 140 11.11 6.79 7.93
N PRO A 141 12.36 6.58 7.49
CA PRO A 141 13.48 7.15 8.23
C PRO A 141 13.55 8.67 8.12
N TYR A 142 13.21 9.25 6.97
CA TYR A 142 13.32 10.69 6.74
C TYR A 142 12.16 11.23 5.92
N GLY A 143 11.76 12.47 6.21
CA GLY A 143 10.70 13.17 5.48
C GLY A 143 10.77 14.68 5.68
N ARG A 144 9.91 15.40 4.98
CA ARG A 144 9.68 16.83 5.16
C ARG A 144 8.30 17.02 5.76
N ARG A 145 8.23 17.64 6.94
CA ARG A 145 6.97 17.98 7.57
C ARG A 145 6.26 19.07 6.74
N LYS A 146 5.01 18.85 6.41
CA LYS A 146 4.17 19.74 5.60
C LYS A 146 3.16 20.50 6.41
N ALA A 147 2.57 19.85 7.43
CA ALA A 147 1.60 20.44 8.32
C ALA A 147 1.64 19.75 9.68
N ALA A 148 1.12 20.42 10.70
CA ALA A 148 0.91 19.86 12.03
C ALA A 148 -0.37 20.46 12.64
N CYS A 149 -1.07 19.64 13.44
CA CYS A 149 -2.22 20.04 14.23
C CYS A 149 -2.19 19.27 15.56
N GLY A 150 -2.00 19.95 16.67
CA GLY A 150 -1.79 19.30 17.96
C GLY A 150 -0.60 18.34 17.92
N LYS A 151 -0.86 17.05 18.18
CA LYS A 151 0.14 15.98 18.07
C LYS A 151 0.17 15.29 16.72
N ALA A 152 -0.72 15.68 15.79
CA ALA A 152 -0.78 15.11 14.46
C ALA A 152 0.09 15.89 13.49
N GLU A 153 0.75 15.14 12.58
CA GLU A 153 1.66 15.70 11.59
C GLU A 153 1.46 15.04 10.22
N LEU A 154 1.55 15.85 9.16
CA LEU A 154 1.60 15.41 7.76
C LEU A 154 3.04 15.53 7.26
N TRP A 155 3.58 14.45 6.75
CA TRP A 155 4.92 14.38 6.23
C TRP A 155 4.95 14.00 4.76
N GLN A 156 5.76 14.66 3.97
CA GLN A 156 6.15 14.20 2.65
C GLN A 156 7.37 13.28 2.79
N VAL A 157 7.26 12.08 2.22
CA VAL A 157 8.23 10.99 2.38
C VAL A 157 8.63 10.39 1.02
N ASP A 158 9.72 9.64 0.96
CA ASP A 158 10.10 8.92 -0.26
C ASP A 158 9.13 7.74 -0.58
N GLY A 159 8.42 7.27 0.43
CA GLY A 159 7.43 6.19 0.34
C GLY A 159 7.39 5.36 1.61
N VAL A 160 6.36 4.54 1.72
CA VAL A 160 6.10 3.68 2.89
C VAL A 160 6.01 2.22 2.48
N LEU A 161 5.98 1.30 3.43
CA LEU A 161 5.67 -0.12 3.21
C LEU A 161 4.30 -0.44 3.77
N ALA A 162 3.64 -1.41 3.15
CA ALA A 162 2.24 -1.78 3.25
C ALA A 162 1.31 -0.81 2.50
N THR A 163 0.17 -1.35 2.08
CA THR A 163 -0.82 -0.68 1.24
C THR A 163 -2.21 -0.75 1.83
N HIS A 164 -2.30 -0.98 3.15
CA HIS A 164 -3.58 -1.27 3.77
C HIS A 164 -4.53 -0.06 3.90
N ALA A 165 -4.01 1.20 3.83
CA ALA A 165 -4.87 2.39 3.89
C ALA A 165 -4.21 3.59 3.21
N TYR A 166 -4.72 3.99 2.04
CA TYR A 166 -4.22 5.19 1.34
C TYR A 166 -5.28 5.83 0.45
N VAL A 167 -5.14 7.13 0.23
CA VAL A 167 -6.01 7.94 -0.62
C VAL A 167 -5.28 8.27 -1.92
N LEU A 168 -6.01 8.19 -3.03
CA LEU A 168 -5.57 8.63 -4.34
C LEU A 168 -6.54 9.67 -4.91
N PRO A 169 -6.05 10.79 -5.44
CA PRO A 169 -6.81 11.70 -6.29
C PRO A 169 -6.82 11.20 -7.74
N MET A 170 -7.82 11.65 -8.51
CA MET A 170 -8.02 11.23 -9.90
C MET A 170 -6.82 11.49 -10.81
N GLU A 171 -6.05 12.53 -10.53
CA GLU A 171 -4.83 12.89 -11.27
C GLU A 171 -3.73 11.83 -11.15
N ALA A 172 -3.81 10.94 -10.15
CA ALA A 172 -2.87 9.83 -9.96
C ALA A 172 -3.30 8.55 -10.70
N TYR A 173 -4.57 8.40 -11.11
CA TYR A 173 -5.09 7.13 -11.61
C TYR A 173 -4.37 6.66 -12.88
N ASP A 174 -4.35 7.46 -13.94
CA ASP A 174 -3.72 7.06 -15.20
C ASP A 174 -2.21 6.88 -15.06
N ILE A 175 -1.56 7.67 -14.22
CA ILE A 175 -0.14 7.52 -13.91
C ILE A 175 0.11 6.13 -13.31
N LEU A 176 -0.63 5.76 -12.27
CA LEU A 176 -0.46 4.47 -11.60
C LEU A 176 -0.88 3.30 -12.49
N LEU A 177 -1.98 3.41 -13.23
CA LEU A 177 -2.46 2.37 -14.14
C LEU A 177 -1.46 2.08 -15.26
N SER A 178 -0.71 3.08 -15.73
CA SER A 178 0.36 2.89 -16.72
C SER A 178 1.57 2.12 -16.18
N LEU A 179 1.75 2.08 -14.85
CA LEU A 179 2.89 1.45 -14.18
C LEU A 179 2.56 0.08 -13.56
N LEU A 180 1.29 -0.15 -13.23
CA LEU A 180 0.82 -1.40 -12.64
C LEU A 180 0.55 -2.45 -13.72
N PRO A 181 0.76 -3.74 -13.44
CA PRO A 181 0.58 -4.81 -14.41
C PRO A 181 -0.90 -5.07 -14.72
N THR A 182 -1.15 -5.61 -15.91
CA THR A 182 -2.39 -6.34 -16.23
C THR A 182 -2.23 -7.82 -15.90
N GLU A 183 -3.29 -8.63 -16.06
CA GLU A 183 -3.22 -10.07 -15.80
C GLU A 183 -2.17 -10.76 -16.68
N GLU A 184 -2.01 -10.34 -17.95
CA GLU A 184 -1.05 -10.91 -18.88
C GLU A 184 0.40 -10.60 -18.50
N THR A 185 0.64 -9.50 -17.80
CA THR A 185 1.99 -9.00 -17.50
C THR A 185 2.38 -9.19 -16.04
N VAL A 186 1.45 -9.65 -15.17
CA VAL A 186 1.63 -9.68 -13.72
C VAL A 186 2.82 -10.52 -13.27
N TRP A 187 3.04 -11.72 -13.85
CA TRP A 187 4.14 -12.57 -13.41
C TRP A 187 5.50 -11.96 -13.73
N LYS A 188 5.63 -11.34 -14.90
CA LYS A 188 6.83 -10.60 -15.29
C LYS A 188 7.07 -9.39 -14.34
N TRP A 189 6.00 -8.71 -13.97
CA TRP A 189 6.04 -7.59 -13.04
C TRP A 189 6.44 -8.05 -11.63
N ILE A 190 5.83 -9.13 -11.11
CA ILE A 190 6.18 -9.73 -9.81
C ILE A 190 7.64 -10.20 -9.78
N ALA A 191 8.14 -10.77 -10.87
CA ALA A 191 9.54 -11.17 -10.99
C ALA A 191 10.52 -9.99 -10.80
N ARG A 192 10.09 -8.77 -11.17
CA ARG A 192 10.88 -7.54 -11.03
C ARG A 192 10.71 -6.87 -9.67
N HIS A 193 9.46 -6.72 -9.24
CA HIS A 193 9.10 -5.80 -8.16
C HIS A 193 8.71 -6.52 -6.86
N ARG A 194 8.32 -7.79 -6.93
CA ARG A 194 7.94 -8.69 -5.85
C ARG A 194 6.60 -8.36 -5.18
N ALA A 195 6.38 -7.09 -4.80
CA ALA A 195 5.20 -6.65 -4.09
C ALA A 195 4.89 -5.20 -4.44
N ILE A 196 3.62 -4.83 -4.35
CA ILE A 196 3.12 -3.49 -4.70
C ILE A 196 3.68 -2.42 -3.76
N ASP A 197 3.78 -2.68 -2.48
CA ASP A 197 4.31 -1.73 -1.50
C ASP A 197 5.77 -1.38 -1.75
N THR A 198 6.58 -2.38 -2.07
CA THR A 198 7.98 -2.19 -2.48
C THR A 198 8.06 -1.37 -3.78
N PHE A 199 7.19 -1.67 -4.74
CA PHE A 199 7.12 -0.92 -6.00
C PHE A 199 6.72 0.53 -5.76
N TYR A 200 5.68 0.79 -4.99
CA TYR A 200 5.24 2.15 -4.66
C TYR A 200 6.34 2.95 -3.96
N ARG A 201 7.01 2.34 -2.99
CA ARG A 201 8.13 2.99 -2.29
C ARG A 201 9.29 3.32 -3.22
N GLU A 202 9.75 2.34 -4.01
CA GLU A 202 11.00 2.50 -4.78
C GLU A 202 10.77 3.16 -6.15
N CYS A 203 9.69 2.79 -6.84
CA CYS A 203 9.44 3.18 -8.22
C CYS A 203 8.45 4.33 -8.38
N VAL A 204 7.64 4.63 -7.38
CA VAL A 204 6.71 5.76 -7.43
C VAL A 204 7.25 6.92 -6.58
N GLY A 205 7.30 6.77 -5.28
CA GLY A 205 7.79 7.81 -4.36
C GLY A 205 9.30 7.98 -4.44
N GLY A 206 10.06 6.89 -4.39
CA GLY A 206 11.53 6.91 -4.43
C GLY A 206 12.12 7.53 -5.69
N VAL A 207 11.50 7.35 -6.86
CA VAL A 207 11.89 8.02 -8.12
C VAL A 207 11.29 9.43 -8.22
N GLY A 208 10.20 9.69 -7.47
CA GLY A 208 9.52 10.99 -7.48
C GLY A 208 8.51 11.13 -8.62
N ILE A 209 7.91 10.01 -9.06
CA ILE A 209 6.81 10.03 -10.03
C ILE A 209 5.60 10.72 -9.42
N LEU A 210 5.27 10.36 -8.16
CA LEU A 210 4.24 11.02 -7.37
C LEU A 210 4.83 11.47 -6.02
N PRO A 211 4.44 12.65 -5.51
CA PRO A 211 4.62 12.98 -4.10
C PRO A 211 3.89 11.96 -3.23
N VAL A 212 4.56 11.48 -2.20
CA VAL A 212 3.98 10.57 -1.20
C VAL A 212 3.90 11.28 0.13
N TYR A 213 2.73 11.25 0.73
CA TYR A 213 2.46 11.82 2.05
C TYR A 213 2.05 10.72 3.03
N ALA A 214 2.35 10.92 4.30
CA ALA A 214 1.91 10.06 5.39
C ALA A 214 1.52 10.89 6.60
N VAL A 215 0.45 10.47 7.29
CA VAL A 215 -0.02 11.09 8.54
C VAL A 215 0.53 10.37 9.75
N TYR A 216 0.81 11.12 10.81
CA TYR A 216 1.25 10.60 12.11
C TYR A 216 0.51 11.32 13.24
N PRO A 217 0.01 10.58 14.27
CA PRO A 217 -0.06 9.12 14.32
C PRO A 217 -0.91 8.55 13.19
N LEU A 218 -0.73 7.24 12.91
CA LEU A 218 -1.48 6.56 11.85
C LEU A 218 -2.98 6.56 12.16
N LEU A 219 -3.79 6.84 11.13
CA LEU A 219 -5.24 6.74 11.23
C LEU A 219 -5.74 5.31 11.14
N PHE A 220 -5.04 4.47 10.36
CA PHE A 220 -5.34 3.06 10.24
C PHE A 220 -4.14 2.21 10.64
N THR A 221 -4.43 1.15 11.38
CA THR A 221 -3.50 0.06 11.69
C THR A 221 -4.01 -1.25 11.07
N GLN A 222 -3.25 -2.33 11.19
CA GLN A 222 -3.72 -3.64 10.73
C GLN A 222 -4.07 -4.54 11.92
N ALA A 223 -5.20 -5.22 11.85
CA ALA A 223 -5.56 -6.25 12.79
C ALA A 223 -4.56 -7.43 12.74
N SER A 224 -4.32 -8.06 13.88
CA SER A 224 -3.56 -9.31 13.94
C SER A 224 -4.34 -10.43 13.24
N GLY A 225 -3.67 -11.24 12.45
CA GLY A 225 -4.35 -12.34 11.74
C GLY A 225 -3.40 -13.11 10.81
N VAL A 226 -3.96 -14.09 10.11
CA VAL A 226 -3.23 -14.82 9.07
C VAL A 226 -3.22 -13.98 7.79
N SER A 227 -2.05 -13.78 7.21
CA SER A 227 -1.92 -13.10 5.93
C SER A 227 -2.28 -14.03 4.78
N ASP A 228 -3.22 -13.65 3.93
CA ASP A 228 -3.58 -14.40 2.73
C ASP A 228 -2.42 -14.45 1.72
N ILE A 229 -1.50 -13.49 1.76
CA ILE A 229 -0.31 -13.46 0.89
C ILE A 229 0.75 -14.44 1.37
N GLY A 230 0.98 -14.58 2.66
CA GLY A 230 2.10 -15.36 3.22
C GLY A 230 1.71 -16.69 3.87
N GLY A 231 0.43 -16.93 4.15
CA GLY A 231 -0.04 -18.11 4.87
C GLY A 231 0.48 -18.24 6.31
N CYS A 232 1.22 -17.25 6.80
CA CYS A 232 1.78 -17.23 8.14
C CYS A 232 0.94 -16.32 9.04
N ALA A 233 0.74 -16.76 10.28
CA ALA A 233 0.22 -15.86 11.32
C ALA A 233 1.23 -14.71 11.50
N VAL A 234 0.82 -13.52 11.12
CA VAL A 234 1.60 -12.30 11.35
C VAL A 234 1.05 -11.68 12.61
N SER A 235 1.86 -11.66 13.68
CA SER A 235 1.58 -10.78 14.82
C SER A 235 1.78 -9.35 14.31
N LYS A 236 0.68 -8.74 13.88
CA LYS A 236 0.68 -7.39 13.31
C LYS A 236 0.73 -6.29 14.38
N ASN A 237 0.84 -6.66 15.67
CA ASN A 237 1.17 -5.72 16.74
C ASN A 237 2.52 -5.01 16.55
N SER A 238 3.28 -5.36 15.54
CA SER A 238 4.45 -4.58 15.10
C SER A 238 4.09 -3.28 14.38
N GLY A 239 2.80 -2.98 14.16
CA GLY A 239 2.28 -1.66 13.81
C GLY A 239 2.39 -0.65 14.95
N VAL A 240 3.05 -1.01 16.03
CA VAL A 240 3.41 -0.10 17.10
C VAL A 240 4.28 1.00 16.51
N CYS A 241 3.58 2.08 16.17
CA CYS A 241 4.14 3.42 16.19
C CYS A 241 5.48 3.56 15.46
N ALA A 242 5.43 3.50 14.14
CA ALA A 242 6.39 4.31 13.43
C ALA A 242 6.11 5.76 13.86
N GLY A 243 6.91 6.28 14.76
CA GLY A 243 6.91 7.71 15.02
C GLY A 243 7.16 8.47 13.72
N PRO A 244 6.92 9.78 13.70
CA PRO A 244 7.18 10.59 12.53
C PRO A 244 8.64 10.46 12.07
N PRO A 245 8.92 10.62 10.77
CA PRO A 245 10.27 10.55 10.24
C PRO A 245 11.17 11.65 10.82
N TYR A 246 12.49 11.43 10.75
CA TYR A 246 13.43 12.51 11.03
C TYR A 246 13.39 13.57 9.92
N PRO A 247 13.59 14.86 10.24
CA PRO A 247 13.61 15.92 9.24
C PRO A 247 14.69 15.69 8.18
N LEU A 248 14.32 15.84 6.90
CA LEU A 248 15.27 15.76 5.77
C LEU A 248 16.35 16.85 5.82
N GLU A 249 16.08 17.94 6.50
CA GLU A 249 17.00 19.06 6.72
C GLU A 249 18.10 18.74 7.73
N SER A 250 17.94 17.67 8.52
CA SER A 250 18.99 17.19 9.41
C SER A 250 20.22 16.70 8.60
N PHE A 251 21.41 16.71 9.22
CA PHE A 251 22.63 16.20 8.58
C PHE A 251 22.45 14.77 8.03
N ARG A 252 21.85 13.88 8.80
CA ARG A 252 21.55 12.51 8.35
C ARG A 252 20.52 12.48 7.22
N GLY A 253 19.52 13.37 7.25
CA GLY A 253 18.54 13.53 6.19
C GLY A 253 19.18 14.01 4.87
N CYS A 254 20.11 14.95 4.95
CA CYS A 254 20.90 15.40 3.79
C CYS A 254 21.71 14.24 3.20
N LEU A 255 22.40 13.44 4.00
CA LEU A 255 23.11 12.24 3.54
C LEU A 255 22.16 11.22 2.91
N HIS A 256 20.99 11.00 3.52
CA HIS A 256 19.96 10.12 2.96
C HIS A 256 19.51 10.59 1.56
N ARG A 257 19.28 11.90 1.39
CA ARG A 257 18.91 12.50 0.09
C ARG A 257 20.01 12.34 -0.95
N LEU A 258 21.26 12.62 -0.58
CA LEU A 258 22.41 12.46 -1.47
C LEU A 258 22.64 11.00 -1.91
N ALA A 259 22.33 10.03 -1.03
CA ALA A 259 22.43 8.61 -1.35
C ALA A 259 21.24 8.07 -2.18
N ARG A 260 20.21 8.89 -2.47
CA ARG A 260 19.01 8.46 -3.22
C ARG A 260 19.35 7.88 -4.60
N PRO A 261 20.18 8.49 -5.45
CA PRO A 261 20.54 7.91 -6.77
C PRO A 261 21.17 6.52 -6.64
N LEU A 262 22.04 6.33 -5.65
CA LEU A 262 22.70 5.03 -5.40
C LEU A 262 21.68 3.96 -4.95
N ARG A 263 20.73 4.32 -4.08
CA ARG A 263 19.65 3.41 -3.67
C ARG A 263 18.79 2.99 -4.86
N LEU A 264 18.42 3.94 -5.73
CA LEU A 264 17.65 3.66 -6.94
C LEU A 264 18.41 2.78 -7.93
N ALA A 265 19.71 3.06 -8.15
CA ALA A 265 20.56 2.23 -9.00
C ALA A 265 20.66 0.79 -8.44
N LYS A 266 20.86 0.64 -7.13
CA LYS A 266 20.88 -0.66 -6.46
C LYS A 266 19.54 -1.38 -6.59
N TYR A 267 18.41 -0.69 -6.43
CA TYR A 267 17.08 -1.27 -6.62
C TYR A 267 16.91 -1.77 -8.06
N ARG A 268 17.21 -0.95 -9.07
CA ARG A 268 17.10 -1.32 -10.49
C ARG A 268 17.95 -2.54 -10.83
N LEU A 269 19.20 -2.57 -10.36
CA LEU A 269 20.08 -3.71 -10.56
C LEU A 269 19.54 -4.99 -9.91
N ASN A 270 19.04 -4.89 -8.68
CA ASN A 270 18.45 -6.03 -7.96
C ASN A 270 17.13 -6.50 -8.64
N SER A 271 16.31 -5.56 -9.10
CA SER A 271 15.09 -5.85 -9.86
C SER A 271 15.40 -6.63 -11.13
N TRP A 272 16.39 -6.16 -11.90
CA TRP A 272 16.83 -6.83 -13.12
C TRP A 272 17.41 -8.22 -12.85
N ARG A 273 18.30 -8.37 -11.86
CA ARG A 273 18.83 -9.66 -11.43
C ARG A 273 17.74 -10.63 -10.98
N THR A 274 16.74 -10.14 -10.25
CA THR A 274 15.63 -10.96 -9.77
C THR A 274 14.78 -11.45 -10.93
N PHE A 275 14.51 -10.55 -11.88
CA PHE A 275 13.76 -10.87 -13.08
C PHE A 275 14.47 -11.97 -13.91
N ILE A 276 15.75 -11.79 -14.27
CA ILE A 276 16.50 -12.79 -15.04
C ILE A 276 16.51 -14.14 -14.32
N ARG A 277 16.75 -14.15 -13.01
CA ARG A 277 16.73 -15.39 -12.23
C ARG A 277 15.37 -16.06 -12.22
N ALA A 278 14.28 -15.30 -12.16
CA ALA A 278 12.93 -15.87 -12.20
C ALA A 278 12.59 -16.39 -13.59
N GLU A 279 13.03 -15.74 -14.65
CA GLU A 279 12.83 -16.15 -16.03
C GLU A 279 13.62 -17.44 -16.37
N LEU A 280 14.86 -17.57 -15.87
CA LEU A 280 15.71 -18.74 -16.13
C LEU A 280 15.40 -19.93 -15.21
N TRP A 281 15.03 -19.71 -13.96
CA TRP A 281 14.94 -20.77 -12.93
C TRP A 281 13.61 -20.76 -12.16
N GLY A 282 12.66 -19.93 -12.52
CA GLY A 282 11.41 -19.74 -11.79
C GLY A 282 11.57 -18.92 -10.51
N PHE A 283 10.44 -18.61 -9.88
CA PHE A 283 10.41 -17.89 -8.61
C PHE A 283 11.17 -18.65 -7.51
N PRO A 284 11.88 -17.93 -6.63
CA PRO A 284 12.63 -18.57 -5.56
C PRO A 284 11.71 -19.19 -4.52
N GLY A 285 12.06 -20.40 -4.10
CA GLY A 285 11.47 -21.11 -2.98
C GLY A 285 11.89 -20.58 -1.61
N PRO A 286 11.54 -21.30 -0.53
CA PRO A 286 11.96 -21.00 0.83
C PRO A 286 13.48 -20.88 0.91
N ARG A 287 13.98 -19.89 1.65
CA ARG A 287 15.39 -19.90 2.03
C ARG A 287 15.55 -20.98 3.08
N HIS A 288 16.28 -22.06 2.73
CA HIS A 288 16.80 -22.91 3.77
C HIS A 288 17.80 -22.09 4.57
N HIS A 289 17.44 -21.66 5.78
CA HIS A 289 18.45 -21.24 6.74
C HIS A 289 19.28 -22.50 7.00
N MET A 290 20.48 -22.56 6.47
CA MET A 290 21.47 -23.49 6.98
C MET A 290 21.59 -23.17 8.47
N LYS A 291 21.20 -24.15 9.29
CA LYS A 291 21.40 -24.12 10.74
C LYS A 291 22.88 -24.16 11.05
#